data_b8914ca7157ce07134c4e952f6720b57
#
_entry.id   b8914ca7157ce07134c4e952f6720b57
#
_cell.length_a   1.000
_cell.length_b   1.000
_cell.length_c   1.000
_cell.angle_alpha   90.00
_cell.angle_beta   90.00
_cell.angle_gamma   90.00
#
_symmetry.space_group_name_H-M   'P 1'
#
loop_
_entity.id
_entity.type
_entity.pdbx_description
1 polymer ?
#
loop_
_entity_poly.entity_id
_entity_poly.type
_entity_poly.pdbx_seq_one_letter_code
_entity_poly.pdbx_strand_id
1 'polypeptide(L)'
;MAEHPKIGIRPIIDGRRRGVRESLEDQTMGMAQRLAKLYTDELHYIDGEPVECIIADTTIGGVSEAIACQKKFDTENVGLTVSVTPCWCYGTETLQMDTRTPHAIWGFNGTERPGAVYLAAALAGHAQLGFPAFGIYGKQVQDADDETIPDDVRGRLLDFAKAGLAVAQMRGEAYLSMGSVAMGIAGSTVKDEFFGPYLGMRNEYIDMSEFYRRINEKIYDEEEYEKALKWMKENFTIGKDYNPEKNQHPERHEDWWETCAKMVLIGHDLMKGNPKLAEKGWAEEAGGHGAIAAGFQGQRQWTDGMPNGDVMETVLNTNFDWNGARQPVGVVATENDSLNGASMLFGYLLTNTPQIFSDVRTYWSPESVKRVTGYELEGHAKDGFLDLRNSGSTTLDGAGKATRDGKPVIKPWWEVTEEDQKAALEATTFHPSGYEYFPGGGWSTHFRTS
;
A
#
# COMPACT_ATOMS: atom_id res chain seq x y z
N MET A 1 10.56 -1.12 -15.77
CA MET A 1 9.61 -1.39 -14.67
C MET A 1 9.11 -2.81 -14.83
N ALA A 2 8.88 -3.54 -13.74
CA ALA A 2 8.24 -4.84 -13.82
C ALA A 2 6.81 -4.66 -14.39
N GLU A 3 6.34 -5.60 -15.18
CA GLU A 3 4.98 -5.58 -15.71
C GLU A 3 3.98 -5.77 -14.57
N HIS A 4 2.95 -4.92 -14.50
CA HIS A 4 1.92 -5.01 -13.46
C HIS A 4 1.13 -6.33 -13.53
N PRO A 5 0.72 -6.89 -12.39
CA PRO A 5 -0.13 -8.07 -12.37
C PRO A 5 -1.53 -7.74 -12.91
N LYS A 6 -2.01 -8.48 -13.91
CA LYS A 6 -3.33 -8.30 -14.53
C LYS A 6 -4.40 -9.12 -13.83
N ILE A 7 -5.67 -8.77 -14.04
CA ILE A 7 -6.82 -9.52 -13.52
C ILE A 7 -7.34 -10.47 -14.61
N GLY A 8 -7.28 -11.77 -14.34
CA GLY A 8 -7.83 -12.80 -15.22
C GLY A 8 -9.33 -13.02 -14.99
N ILE A 9 -10.12 -12.98 -16.04
CA ILE A 9 -11.57 -13.22 -15.97
C ILE A 9 -11.92 -14.50 -16.74
N ARG A 10 -12.58 -15.44 -16.05
CA ARG A 10 -12.93 -16.78 -16.53
C ARG A 10 -14.45 -16.87 -16.71
N PRO A 11 -14.98 -16.73 -17.93
CA PRO A 11 -16.41 -16.90 -18.21
C PRO A 11 -16.80 -18.39 -18.23
N ILE A 12 -17.33 -18.88 -17.11
CA ILE A 12 -17.70 -20.30 -16.95
C ILE A 12 -19.14 -20.52 -17.40
N ILE A 13 -19.36 -21.54 -18.24
CA ILE A 13 -20.63 -21.82 -18.88
C ILE A 13 -21.03 -23.30 -18.78
N ASP A 14 -22.30 -23.59 -18.87
CA ASP A 14 -22.78 -24.97 -19.04
C ASP A 14 -22.25 -25.56 -20.37
N GLY A 15 -21.42 -26.59 -20.28
CA GLY A 15 -20.76 -27.19 -21.44
C GLY A 15 -21.68 -28.01 -22.37
N ARG A 16 -22.95 -28.24 -22.00
CA ARG A 16 -23.87 -29.05 -22.80
C ARG A 16 -24.25 -28.35 -24.10
N ARG A 17 -23.85 -28.95 -25.21
CA ARG A 17 -24.18 -28.50 -26.57
C ARG A 17 -25.62 -28.79 -26.94
N ARG A 18 -26.05 -28.35 -28.11
CA ARG A 18 -27.39 -28.53 -28.71
C ARG A 18 -28.47 -27.68 -28.03
N GLY A 19 -28.16 -26.39 -27.85
CA GLY A 19 -29.10 -25.38 -27.43
C GLY A 19 -28.87 -24.85 -26.01
N VAL A 20 -28.28 -25.62 -25.10
CA VAL A 20 -28.06 -25.14 -23.72
C VAL A 20 -26.92 -24.12 -23.69
N ARG A 21 -25.72 -24.52 -24.11
CA ARG A 21 -24.55 -23.63 -24.15
C ARG A 21 -24.81 -22.44 -25.04
N GLU A 22 -25.29 -22.68 -26.23
CA GLU A 22 -25.52 -21.65 -27.24
C GLU A 22 -26.48 -20.55 -26.76
N SER A 23 -27.46 -20.89 -25.89
CA SER A 23 -28.39 -19.92 -25.31
C SER A 23 -27.81 -19.08 -24.16
N LEU A 24 -26.56 -19.35 -23.72
CA LEU A 24 -25.90 -18.71 -22.58
C LEU A 24 -24.62 -17.98 -22.94
N GLU A 25 -24.11 -18.18 -24.18
CA GLU A 25 -22.81 -17.62 -24.59
C GLU A 25 -22.77 -16.09 -24.40
N ASP A 26 -23.77 -15.38 -24.91
CA ASP A 26 -23.83 -13.92 -24.86
C ASP A 26 -23.90 -13.41 -23.42
N GLN A 27 -24.75 -14.01 -22.59
CA GLN A 27 -24.88 -13.63 -21.17
C GLN A 27 -23.56 -13.87 -20.43
N THR A 28 -22.92 -15.04 -20.62
CA THR A 28 -21.69 -15.40 -19.92
C THR A 28 -20.54 -14.49 -20.30
N MET A 29 -20.32 -14.26 -21.60
CA MET A 29 -19.27 -13.37 -22.07
C MET A 29 -19.57 -11.91 -21.72
N GLY A 30 -20.83 -11.49 -21.79
CA GLY A 30 -21.27 -10.16 -21.38
C GLY A 30 -20.98 -9.87 -19.91
N MET A 31 -21.19 -10.85 -19.01
CA MET A 31 -20.80 -10.72 -17.59
C MET A 31 -19.28 -10.47 -17.46
N ALA A 32 -18.46 -11.24 -18.18
CA ALA A 32 -17.00 -11.08 -18.13
C ALA A 32 -16.56 -9.71 -18.66
N GLN A 33 -17.14 -9.22 -19.73
CA GLN A 33 -16.84 -7.92 -20.33
C GLN A 33 -17.26 -6.76 -19.40
N ARG A 34 -18.43 -6.84 -18.79
CA ARG A 34 -18.89 -5.83 -17.82
C ARG A 34 -17.99 -5.79 -16.57
N LEU A 35 -17.55 -6.96 -16.11
CA LEU A 35 -16.60 -7.04 -15.00
C LEU A 35 -15.26 -6.43 -15.36
N ALA A 36 -14.70 -6.74 -16.54
CA ALA A 36 -13.45 -6.13 -17.02
C ALA A 36 -13.56 -4.60 -17.06
N LYS A 37 -14.67 -4.11 -17.63
CA LYS A 37 -14.95 -2.67 -17.70
C LYS A 37 -15.02 -2.04 -16.31
N LEU A 38 -15.75 -2.67 -15.37
CA LEU A 38 -15.84 -2.18 -13.99
C LEU A 38 -14.45 -2.02 -13.36
N TYR A 39 -13.58 -3.02 -13.51
CA TYR A 39 -12.25 -2.97 -12.92
C TYR A 39 -11.35 -1.93 -13.59
N THR A 40 -11.35 -1.85 -14.90
CA THR A 40 -10.56 -0.86 -15.63
C THR A 40 -11.01 0.59 -15.36
N ASP A 41 -12.33 0.81 -15.19
CA ASP A 41 -12.87 2.14 -14.93
C ASP A 41 -12.62 2.61 -13.47
N GLU A 42 -12.52 1.69 -12.51
CA GLU A 42 -12.57 2.03 -11.07
C GLU A 42 -11.25 1.78 -10.33
N LEU A 43 -10.35 0.96 -10.88
CA LEU A 43 -9.13 0.56 -10.21
C LEU A 43 -7.89 1.05 -10.94
N HIS A 44 -6.90 1.43 -10.15
CA HIS A 44 -5.61 1.89 -10.64
C HIS A 44 -4.49 1.10 -9.97
N TYR A 45 -3.41 0.91 -10.69
CA TYR A 45 -2.15 0.47 -10.11
C TYR A 45 -1.51 1.60 -9.27
N ILE A 46 -0.47 1.25 -8.55
CA ILE A 46 0.28 2.20 -7.72
C ILE A 46 0.94 3.35 -8.51
N ASP A 47 1.15 3.17 -9.81
CA ASP A 47 1.67 4.20 -10.72
C ASP A 47 0.57 5.04 -11.40
N GLY A 48 -0.68 4.85 -11.01
CA GLY A 48 -1.83 5.61 -11.50
C GLY A 48 -2.42 5.10 -12.81
N GLU A 49 -1.81 4.08 -13.44
CA GLU A 49 -2.37 3.48 -14.66
C GLU A 49 -3.63 2.66 -14.35
N PRO A 50 -4.64 2.67 -15.23
CA PRO A 50 -5.82 1.82 -15.06
C PRO A 50 -5.46 0.35 -15.03
N VAL A 51 -6.18 -0.42 -14.21
CA VAL A 51 -5.95 -1.86 -14.10
C VAL A 51 -6.30 -2.59 -15.39
N GLU A 52 -5.42 -3.49 -15.83
CA GLU A 52 -5.62 -4.33 -17.01
C GLU A 52 -6.33 -5.63 -16.67
N CYS A 53 -7.30 -6.01 -17.53
CA CYS A 53 -8.04 -7.26 -17.42
C CYS A 53 -7.81 -8.14 -18.65
N ILE A 54 -7.61 -9.43 -18.39
CA ILE A 54 -7.47 -10.46 -19.45
C ILE A 54 -8.68 -11.41 -19.36
N ILE A 55 -9.51 -11.43 -20.38
CA ILE A 55 -10.62 -12.38 -20.49
C ILE A 55 -10.16 -13.62 -21.28
N ALA A 56 -10.61 -14.82 -20.88
CA ALA A 56 -10.40 -16.01 -21.67
C ALA A 56 -10.96 -15.83 -23.12
N ASP A 57 -10.30 -16.43 -24.10
CA ASP A 57 -10.66 -16.25 -25.52
C ASP A 57 -12.06 -16.82 -25.86
N THR A 58 -12.51 -17.80 -25.09
CA THR A 58 -13.83 -18.40 -25.20
C THR A 58 -14.46 -18.58 -23.85
N THR A 59 -15.78 -18.79 -23.81
CA THR A 59 -16.43 -19.31 -22.62
C THR A 59 -15.90 -20.70 -22.29
N ILE A 60 -15.85 -21.03 -21.00
CA ILE A 60 -15.22 -22.24 -20.44
C ILE A 60 -16.34 -23.21 -20.01
N GLY A 61 -16.64 -24.18 -20.85
CA GLY A 61 -17.63 -25.23 -20.58
C GLY A 61 -17.02 -26.63 -20.56
N GLY A 62 -15.68 -26.74 -20.59
CA GLY A 62 -14.95 -27.99 -20.55
C GLY A 62 -13.49 -27.83 -20.18
N VAL A 63 -12.85 -28.93 -19.82
CA VAL A 63 -11.46 -28.96 -19.30
C VAL A 63 -10.45 -28.43 -20.34
N SER A 64 -10.62 -28.70 -21.62
CA SER A 64 -9.73 -28.20 -22.67
C SER A 64 -9.72 -26.66 -22.76
N GLU A 65 -10.86 -26.03 -22.60
CA GLU A 65 -11.02 -24.57 -22.60
C GLU A 65 -10.42 -23.98 -21.32
N ALA A 66 -10.60 -24.64 -20.17
CA ALA A 66 -9.97 -24.25 -18.91
C ALA A 66 -8.43 -24.29 -19.01
N ILE A 67 -7.87 -25.33 -19.63
CA ILE A 67 -6.41 -25.45 -19.88
C ILE A 67 -5.91 -24.34 -20.81
N ALA A 68 -6.65 -24.03 -21.89
CA ALA A 68 -6.29 -22.96 -22.80
C ALA A 68 -6.29 -21.58 -22.07
N CYS A 69 -7.32 -21.32 -21.28
CA CYS A 69 -7.41 -20.14 -20.44
C CYS A 69 -6.21 -20.01 -19.47
N GLN A 70 -5.87 -21.10 -18.77
CA GLN A 70 -4.73 -21.08 -17.83
C GLN A 70 -3.42 -20.76 -18.55
N LYS A 71 -3.15 -21.40 -19.68
CA LYS A 71 -1.95 -21.10 -20.48
C LYS A 71 -1.87 -19.64 -20.93
N LYS A 72 -3.00 -19.05 -21.30
CA LYS A 72 -3.04 -17.62 -21.63
C LYS A 72 -2.71 -16.78 -20.40
N PHE A 73 -3.31 -17.06 -19.27
CA PHE A 73 -3.10 -16.31 -18.02
C PHE A 73 -1.65 -16.42 -17.51
N ASP A 74 -1.02 -17.58 -17.68
CA ASP A 74 0.40 -17.79 -17.33
C ASP A 74 1.34 -16.90 -18.16
N THR A 75 0.98 -16.60 -19.42
CA THR A 75 1.80 -15.74 -20.30
C THR A 75 1.50 -14.25 -20.16
N GLU A 76 0.36 -13.89 -19.59
CA GLU A 76 -0.13 -12.51 -19.50
C GLU A 76 0.10 -11.88 -18.10
N ASN A 77 0.93 -12.48 -17.27
CA ASN A 77 1.19 -12.01 -15.90
C ASN A 77 -0.09 -11.81 -15.07
N VAL A 78 -1.02 -12.76 -15.13
CA VAL A 78 -2.25 -12.69 -14.32
C VAL A 78 -1.95 -12.97 -12.85
N GLY A 79 -2.20 -12.00 -11.98
CA GLY A 79 -1.93 -12.08 -10.54
C GLY A 79 -3.11 -12.52 -9.68
N LEU A 80 -4.34 -12.39 -10.17
CA LEU A 80 -5.57 -12.84 -9.52
C LEU A 80 -6.61 -13.19 -10.57
N THR A 81 -7.61 -14.02 -10.20
CA THR A 81 -8.63 -14.47 -11.15
C THR A 81 -10.04 -14.34 -10.60
N VAL A 82 -11.00 -14.07 -11.48
CA VAL A 82 -12.43 -14.09 -11.18
C VAL A 82 -13.15 -14.95 -12.19
N SER A 83 -13.80 -16.01 -11.74
CA SER A 83 -14.76 -16.75 -12.56
C SER A 83 -16.13 -16.09 -12.47
N VAL A 84 -16.79 -15.94 -13.63
CA VAL A 84 -18.18 -15.47 -13.70
C VAL A 84 -19.06 -16.56 -14.28
N THR A 85 -20.24 -16.77 -13.73
CA THR A 85 -21.15 -17.80 -14.22
C THR A 85 -22.62 -17.41 -14.06
N PRO A 86 -23.42 -17.45 -15.15
CA PRO A 86 -24.86 -17.20 -15.08
C PRO A 86 -25.68 -18.44 -14.71
N CYS A 87 -25.06 -19.62 -14.69
CA CYS A 87 -25.80 -20.89 -14.66
C CYS A 87 -25.04 -22.01 -13.96
N TRP A 88 -25.67 -23.17 -13.85
CA TRP A 88 -25.00 -24.41 -13.47
C TRP A 88 -24.00 -24.83 -14.54
N CYS A 89 -22.80 -25.27 -14.09
CA CYS A 89 -21.69 -25.69 -14.96
C CYS A 89 -21.14 -27.04 -14.47
N TYR A 90 -20.15 -27.58 -15.16
CA TYR A 90 -19.39 -28.72 -14.65
C TYR A 90 -18.34 -28.24 -13.64
N GLY A 91 -18.03 -29.06 -12.64
CA GLY A 91 -17.22 -28.63 -11.50
C GLY A 91 -15.74 -28.48 -11.77
N THR A 92 -15.17 -29.36 -12.62
CA THR A 92 -13.72 -29.51 -12.78
C THR A 92 -13.06 -28.31 -13.46
N GLU A 93 -13.69 -27.72 -14.45
CA GLU A 93 -13.19 -26.56 -15.21
C GLU A 93 -13.24 -25.25 -14.44
N THR A 94 -13.98 -25.22 -13.32
CA THR A 94 -14.10 -24.03 -12.48
C THR A 94 -13.00 -23.94 -11.44
N LEU A 95 -12.39 -25.07 -11.08
CA LEU A 95 -11.37 -25.11 -10.04
C LEU A 95 -10.14 -24.28 -10.43
N GLN A 96 -9.72 -23.41 -9.51
CA GLN A 96 -8.41 -22.74 -9.61
C GLN A 96 -7.37 -23.59 -8.87
N MET A 97 -6.49 -24.21 -9.65
CA MET A 97 -5.52 -25.17 -9.13
C MET A 97 -4.27 -24.51 -8.53
N ASP A 98 -3.97 -23.25 -8.86
CA ASP A 98 -2.88 -22.51 -8.24
C ASP A 98 -3.36 -21.86 -6.94
N THR A 99 -2.90 -22.39 -5.80
CA THR A 99 -3.26 -21.88 -4.47
C THR A 99 -2.66 -20.53 -4.12
N ARG A 100 -1.69 -20.05 -4.92
CA ARG A 100 -1.04 -18.75 -4.71
C ARG A 100 -1.76 -17.62 -5.42
N THR A 101 -2.58 -17.91 -6.42
CA THR A 101 -3.37 -16.92 -7.15
C THR A 101 -4.72 -16.70 -6.46
N PRO A 102 -5.00 -15.51 -5.88
CA PRO A 102 -6.30 -15.21 -5.32
C PRO A 102 -7.40 -15.46 -6.34
N HIS A 103 -8.48 -16.12 -5.92
CA HIS A 103 -9.57 -16.52 -6.79
C HIS A 103 -10.93 -16.18 -6.19
N ALA A 104 -11.80 -15.57 -6.99
CA ALA A 104 -13.21 -15.38 -6.66
C ALA A 104 -14.11 -15.99 -7.73
N ILE A 105 -15.34 -16.28 -7.33
CA ILE A 105 -16.41 -16.75 -8.24
C ILE A 105 -17.61 -15.84 -8.05
N TRP A 106 -18.01 -15.15 -9.12
CA TRP A 106 -19.25 -14.40 -9.17
C TRP A 106 -20.34 -15.24 -9.83
N GLY A 107 -21.30 -15.71 -9.01
CA GLY A 107 -22.49 -16.42 -9.46
C GLY A 107 -23.66 -15.45 -9.63
N PHE A 108 -24.21 -15.38 -10.84
CA PHE A 108 -25.42 -14.60 -11.13
C PHE A 108 -26.62 -15.16 -10.34
N ASN A 109 -27.28 -14.31 -9.55
CA ASN A 109 -28.46 -14.72 -8.79
C ASN A 109 -29.70 -14.49 -9.64
N GLY A 110 -29.94 -15.39 -10.61
CA GLY A 110 -31.01 -15.25 -11.58
C GLY A 110 -32.26 -16.09 -11.28
N THR A 111 -33.39 -15.68 -11.84
CA THR A 111 -34.69 -16.34 -11.70
C THR A 111 -34.76 -17.74 -12.36
N GLU A 112 -34.08 -17.90 -13.52
CA GLU A 112 -34.24 -19.11 -14.34
C GLU A 112 -33.05 -20.06 -14.24
N ARG A 113 -31.82 -19.52 -14.16
CA ARG A 113 -30.56 -20.27 -14.19
C ARG A 113 -29.61 -19.73 -13.15
N PRO A 114 -29.80 -20.10 -11.89
CA PRO A 114 -29.07 -19.45 -10.80
C PRO A 114 -27.60 -19.89 -10.73
N GLY A 115 -26.72 -19.08 -11.28
CA GLY A 115 -25.26 -19.24 -11.10
C GLY A 115 -24.85 -19.21 -9.64
N ALA A 116 -25.62 -18.54 -8.79
CA ALA A 116 -25.43 -18.53 -7.33
C ALA A 116 -25.54 -19.93 -6.69
N VAL A 117 -26.37 -20.82 -7.22
CA VAL A 117 -26.43 -22.22 -6.73
C VAL A 117 -25.19 -22.99 -7.13
N TYR A 118 -24.71 -22.79 -8.36
CA TYR A 118 -23.46 -23.41 -8.82
C TYR A 118 -22.26 -22.89 -8.04
N LEU A 119 -22.23 -21.60 -7.72
CA LEU A 119 -21.22 -20.99 -6.87
C LEU A 119 -21.02 -21.78 -5.55
N ALA A 120 -22.11 -22.16 -4.89
CA ALA A 120 -22.02 -22.93 -3.63
C ALA A 120 -21.34 -24.29 -3.84
N ALA A 121 -21.66 -24.99 -4.95
CA ALA A 121 -21.02 -26.25 -5.29
C ALA A 121 -19.53 -26.08 -5.64
N ALA A 122 -19.18 -25.05 -6.39
CA ALA A 122 -17.79 -24.74 -6.74
C ALA A 122 -16.96 -24.37 -5.51
N LEU A 123 -17.49 -23.57 -4.58
CA LEU A 123 -16.82 -23.25 -3.30
C LEU A 123 -16.60 -24.50 -2.43
N ALA A 124 -17.59 -25.39 -2.38
CA ALA A 124 -17.44 -26.65 -1.65
C ALA A 124 -16.32 -27.52 -2.25
N GLY A 125 -16.20 -27.57 -3.58
CA GLY A 125 -15.11 -28.28 -4.26
C GLY A 125 -13.75 -27.69 -3.94
N HIS A 126 -13.60 -26.37 -3.98
CA HIS A 126 -12.38 -25.68 -3.58
C HIS A 126 -12.01 -25.97 -2.11
N ALA A 127 -13.00 -25.86 -1.20
CA ALA A 127 -12.78 -26.11 0.22
C ALA A 127 -12.32 -27.55 0.50
N GLN A 128 -12.90 -28.55 -0.18
CA GLN A 128 -12.49 -29.96 -0.03
C GLN A 128 -11.05 -30.22 -0.49
N LEU A 129 -10.60 -29.46 -1.49
CA LEU A 129 -9.23 -29.59 -2.03
C LEU A 129 -8.22 -28.69 -1.30
N GLY A 130 -8.67 -27.85 -0.35
CA GLY A 130 -7.81 -26.90 0.35
C GLY A 130 -7.44 -25.69 -0.51
N PHE A 131 -8.18 -25.40 -1.56
CA PHE A 131 -7.94 -24.25 -2.45
C PHE A 131 -8.76 -23.05 -1.97
N PRO A 132 -8.13 -21.90 -1.68
CA PRO A 132 -8.88 -20.71 -1.28
C PRO A 132 -9.68 -20.16 -2.46
N ALA A 133 -10.97 -19.88 -2.20
CA ALA A 133 -11.85 -19.21 -3.16
C ALA A 133 -12.89 -18.36 -2.43
N PHE A 134 -13.26 -17.23 -3.04
CA PHE A 134 -14.23 -16.27 -2.48
C PHE A 134 -15.51 -16.25 -3.30
N GLY A 135 -16.66 -16.35 -2.64
CA GLY A 135 -17.96 -16.35 -3.29
C GLY A 135 -18.60 -14.96 -3.32
N ILE A 136 -19.08 -14.57 -4.49
CA ILE A 136 -19.77 -13.30 -4.70
C ILE A 136 -21.10 -13.56 -5.41
N TYR A 137 -22.21 -13.06 -4.85
CA TYR A 137 -23.54 -13.08 -5.46
C TYR A 137 -24.41 -11.97 -4.87
N GLY A 138 -25.43 -11.54 -5.61
CA GLY A 138 -26.37 -10.49 -5.20
C GLY A 138 -27.40 -10.98 -4.20
N LYS A 139 -27.84 -10.11 -3.30
CA LYS A 139 -28.92 -10.38 -2.35
C LYS A 139 -30.28 -10.48 -3.06
N GLN A 140 -30.45 -9.68 -4.10
CA GLN A 140 -31.68 -9.65 -4.90
C GLN A 140 -31.59 -10.63 -6.07
N VAL A 141 -32.72 -11.25 -6.40
CA VAL A 141 -32.86 -12.09 -7.60
C VAL A 141 -33.07 -11.19 -8.81
N GLN A 142 -32.27 -11.40 -9.86
CA GLN A 142 -32.34 -10.65 -11.12
C GLN A 142 -33.04 -11.45 -12.21
N ASP A 143 -33.73 -10.76 -13.11
CA ASP A 143 -34.29 -11.39 -14.32
C ASP A 143 -33.12 -11.81 -15.25
N ALA A 144 -33.37 -12.81 -16.10
CA ALA A 144 -32.32 -13.41 -16.92
C ALA A 144 -31.69 -12.42 -17.92
N ASP A 145 -32.41 -11.39 -18.31
CA ASP A 145 -31.97 -10.31 -19.22
C ASP A 145 -31.44 -9.05 -18.51
N ASP A 146 -31.46 -9.05 -17.18
CA ASP A 146 -30.84 -7.95 -16.42
C ASP A 146 -29.31 -8.01 -16.50
N GLU A 147 -28.74 -7.06 -17.23
CA GLU A 147 -27.30 -6.98 -17.44
C GLU A 147 -26.57 -6.11 -16.39
N THR A 148 -27.26 -5.59 -15.42
CA THR A 148 -26.65 -4.71 -14.40
C THR A 148 -25.82 -5.51 -13.41
N ILE A 149 -24.81 -4.84 -12.83
CA ILE A 149 -24.09 -5.36 -11.66
C ILE A 149 -24.70 -4.67 -10.43
N PRO A 150 -25.41 -5.40 -9.55
CA PRO A 150 -26.01 -4.81 -8.35
C PRO A 150 -24.95 -4.17 -7.44
N ASP A 151 -25.30 -3.11 -6.73
CA ASP A 151 -24.35 -2.36 -5.88
C ASP A 151 -23.65 -3.24 -4.83
N ASP A 152 -24.36 -4.18 -4.24
CA ASP A 152 -23.79 -5.11 -3.26
C ASP A 152 -22.82 -6.13 -3.88
N VAL A 153 -23.01 -6.50 -5.13
CA VAL A 153 -22.09 -7.32 -5.92
C VAL A 153 -20.89 -6.47 -6.36
N ARG A 154 -21.15 -5.27 -6.87
CA ARG A 154 -20.12 -4.32 -7.32
C ARG A 154 -19.12 -4.04 -6.19
N GLY A 155 -19.61 -3.72 -4.99
CA GLY A 155 -18.75 -3.48 -3.83
C GLY A 155 -17.83 -4.68 -3.53
N ARG A 156 -18.37 -5.90 -3.47
CA ARG A 156 -17.60 -7.12 -3.20
C ARG A 156 -16.59 -7.45 -4.31
N LEU A 157 -16.93 -7.22 -5.57
CA LEU A 157 -16.03 -7.42 -6.70
C LEU A 157 -14.83 -6.47 -6.60
N LEU A 158 -15.07 -5.19 -6.30
CA LEU A 158 -14.01 -4.20 -6.11
C LEU A 158 -13.15 -4.50 -4.89
N ASP A 159 -13.73 -4.89 -3.76
CA ASP A 159 -12.99 -5.25 -2.55
C ASP A 159 -12.08 -6.46 -2.79
N PHE A 160 -12.60 -7.49 -3.47
CA PHE A 160 -11.80 -8.66 -3.82
C PHE A 160 -10.65 -8.29 -4.77
N ALA A 161 -10.93 -7.48 -5.81
CA ALA A 161 -9.91 -7.09 -6.77
C ALA A 161 -8.79 -6.25 -6.11
N LYS A 162 -9.13 -5.30 -5.26
CA LYS A 162 -8.13 -4.51 -4.48
C LYS A 162 -7.25 -5.41 -3.62
N ALA A 163 -7.85 -6.31 -2.85
CA ALA A 163 -7.11 -7.25 -2.01
C ALA A 163 -6.23 -8.20 -2.84
N GLY A 164 -6.77 -8.74 -3.93
CA GLY A 164 -6.03 -9.63 -4.84
C GLY A 164 -4.86 -8.94 -5.55
N LEU A 165 -5.06 -7.68 -5.99
CA LEU A 165 -3.98 -6.87 -6.56
C LEU A 165 -2.90 -6.56 -5.52
N ALA A 166 -3.28 -6.23 -4.28
CA ALA A 166 -2.33 -6.00 -3.20
C ALA A 166 -1.46 -7.25 -2.97
N VAL A 167 -2.06 -8.44 -2.90
CA VAL A 167 -1.32 -9.71 -2.79
C VAL A 167 -0.39 -9.93 -3.99
N ALA A 168 -0.88 -9.67 -5.21
CA ALA A 168 -0.09 -9.88 -6.42
C ALA A 168 1.09 -8.90 -6.51
N GLN A 169 0.91 -7.65 -6.10
CA GLN A 169 1.95 -6.61 -6.11
C GLN A 169 3.05 -6.85 -5.05
N MET A 170 2.73 -7.52 -3.95
CA MET A 170 3.74 -7.87 -2.93
C MET A 170 4.69 -8.99 -3.36
N ARG A 171 4.29 -9.84 -4.31
CA ARG A 171 5.09 -11.01 -4.70
C ARG A 171 6.43 -10.64 -5.31
N GLY A 172 7.51 -11.18 -4.73
CA GLY A 172 8.87 -10.94 -5.19
C GLY A 172 9.48 -9.61 -4.75
N GLU A 173 8.67 -8.72 -4.19
CA GLU A 173 9.13 -7.46 -3.63
C GLU A 173 9.79 -7.66 -2.27
N ALA A 174 10.42 -6.62 -1.72
CA ALA A 174 11.07 -6.70 -0.42
C ALA A 174 10.48 -5.73 0.61
N TYR A 175 10.58 -6.11 1.88
CA TYR A 175 10.62 -5.23 3.02
C TYR A 175 12.09 -5.02 3.41
N LEU A 176 12.58 -3.77 3.44
CA LEU A 176 13.96 -3.45 3.76
C LEU A 176 14.10 -2.97 5.20
N SER A 177 14.70 -3.77 6.04
CA SER A 177 15.08 -3.38 7.40
C SER A 177 16.41 -2.61 7.37
N MET A 178 16.34 -1.30 7.61
CA MET A 178 17.51 -0.42 7.73
C MET A 178 17.95 -0.38 9.20
N GLY A 179 18.86 -1.25 9.55
CA GLY A 179 19.27 -1.52 10.93
C GLY A 179 18.41 -2.54 11.64
N SER A 180 18.44 -2.53 12.96
CA SER A 180 17.63 -3.37 13.85
C SER A 180 16.34 -2.64 14.25
N VAL A 181 15.50 -3.30 15.06
CA VAL A 181 14.36 -2.62 15.72
C VAL A 181 14.91 -1.68 16.82
N ALA A 182 14.36 -0.47 16.91
CA ALA A 182 14.78 0.50 17.91
C ALA A 182 14.58 -0.03 19.32
N MET A 183 15.58 0.19 20.17
CA MET A 183 15.55 -0.19 21.59
C MET A 183 15.22 -1.67 21.87
N GLY A 184 15.22 -2.53 20.86
CA GLY A 184 14.94 -3.97 21.01
C GLY A 184 13.50 -4.32 21.35
N ILE A 185 12.53 -3.54 20.88
CA ILE A 185 11.08 -3.77 21.11
C ILE A 185 10.62 -4.99 20.33
N ALA A 186 10.74 -6.16 20.94
CA ALA A 186 10.49 -7.45 20.29
C ALA A 186 9.05 -7.63 19.77
N GLY A 187 8.07 -6.95 20.37
CA GLY A 187 6.65 -7.04 19.98
C GLY A 187 6.31 -6.31 18.68
N SER A 188 7.18 -5.43 18.20
CA SER A 188 6.99 -4.66 16.97
C SER A 188 7.61 -5.29 15.72
N THR A 189 8.32 -6.42 15.90
CA THR A 189 9.05 -7.10 14.83
C THR A 189 8.24 -8.23 14.21
N VAL A 190 8.13 -8.24 12.90
CA VAL A 190 7.59 -9.39 12.13
C VAL A 190 8.70 -10.41 11.90
N LYS A 191 8.38 -11.68 12.10
CA LYS A 191 9.32 -12.76 11.80
C LYS A 191 9.45 -12.99 10.29
N ASP A 192 10.62 -13.42 9.85
CA ASP A 192 10.91 -13.68 8.43
C ASP A 192 9.93 -14.67 7.79
N GLU A 193 9.47 -15.67 8.56
CA GLU A 193 8.49 -16.65 8.11
C GLU A 193 7.13 -16.04 7.76
N PHE A 194 6.84 -14.82 8.22
CA PHE A 194 5.63 -14.10 7.81
C PHE A 194 5.79 -13.49 6.41
N PHE A 195 6.91 -12.84 6.14
CA PHE A 195 7.13 -12.18 4.85
C PHE A 195 7.14 -13.19 3.69
N GLY A 196 7.94 -14.24 3.77
CA GLY A 196 8.06 -15.23 2.70
C GLY A 196 6.78 -16.06 2.51
N PRO A 197 6.40 -16.92 3.46
CA PRO A 197 5.29 -17.84 3.30
C PRO A 197 3.91 -17.19 3.13
N TYR A 198 3.64 -16.07 3.81
CA TYR A 198 2.32 -15.44 3.76
C TYR A 198 2.20 -14.34 2.73
N LEU A 199 3.23 -13.50 2.55
CA LEU A 199 3.15 -12.35 1.66
C LEU A 199 3.86 -12.58 0.31
N GLY A 200 4.70 -13.61 0.22
CA GLY A 200 5.55 -13.84 -0.96
C GLY A 200 6.63 -12.78 -1.13
N MET A 201 6.97 -12.07 -0.05
CA MET A 201 7.97 -11.00 -0.02
C MET A 201 9.30 -11.50 0.54
N ARG A 202 10.37 -10.83 0.17
CA ARG A 202 11.69 -10.98 0.80
C ARG A 202 11.80 -10.04 2.00
N ASN A 203 12.50 -10.47 3.04
CA ASN A 203 12.94 -9.58 4.11
C ASN A 203 14.44 -9.33 3.93
N GLU A 204 14.81 -8.10 3.56
CA GLU A 204 16.17 -7.68 3.29
C GLU A 204 16.69 -6.85 4.46
N TYR A 205 17.98 -6.92 4.73
CA TYR A 205 18.61 -6.22 5.85
C TYR A 205 19.83 -5.44 5.38
N ILE A 206 19.98 -4.22 5.86
CA ILE A 206 21.24 -3.46 5.74
C ILE A 206 21.72 -3.03 7.13
N ASP A 207 23.02 -2.99 7.29
CA ASP A 207 23.65 -2.40 8.47
C ASP A 207 23.60 -0.87 8.39
N MET A 208 23.41 -0.21 9.52
CA MET A 208 23.37 1.27 9.60
C MET A 208 24.70 1.92 9.15
N SER A 209 25.81 1.18 9.16
CA SER A 209 27.09 1.65 8.63
C SER A 209 27.03 1.99 7.14
N GLU A 210 26.09 1.41 6.39
CA GLU A 210 25.88 1.73 4.98
C GLU A 210 25.42 3.19 4.78
N PHE A 211 24.59 3.73 5.66
CA PHE A 211 24.28 5.16 5.65
C PHE A 211 25.53 6.02 5.90
N TYR A 212 26.34 5.67 6.92
CA TYR A 212 27.59 6.37 7.18
C TYR A 212 28.53 6.33 5.97
N ARG A 213 28.69 5.16 5.34
CA ARG A 213 29.54 5.01 4.16
C ARG A 213 29.05 5.88 3.01
N ARG A 214 27.76 5.81 2.67
CA ARG A 214 27.20 6.58 1.57
C ARG A 214 27.27 8.09 1.81
N ILE A 215 27.03 8.54 3.03
CA ILE A 215 27.17 9.97 3.38
C ILE A 215 28.63 10.42 3.22
N ASN A 216 29.59 9.67 3.77
CA ASN A 216 31.01 10.06 3.78
C ASN A 216 31.67 9.97 2.40
N GLU A 217 31.33 8.96 1.61
CA GLU A 217 31.85 8.71 0.27
C GLU A 217 31.05 9.40 -0.83
N LYS A 218 29.98 10.13 -0.45
CA LYS A 218 29.06 10.85 -1.35
C LYS A 218 28.40 9.92 -2.39
N ILE A 219 27.92 8.77 -1.95
CA ILE A 219 27.21 7.80 -2.79
C ILE A 219 25.72 8.16 -2.84
N TYR A 220 25.41 9.24 -3.52
CA TYR A 220 24.07 9.75 -3.82
C TYR A 220 24.15 10.68 -5.05
N ASP A 221 22.98 11.05 -5.60
CA ASP A 221 22.92 12.03 -6.69
C ASP A 221 23.10 13.45 -6.12
N GLU A 222 24.24 14.08 -6.37
CA GLU A 222 24.57 15.41 -5.85
C GLU A 222 23.64 16.50 -6.41
N GLU A 223 23.17 16.38 -7.66
CA GLU A 223 22.24 17.33 -8.26
C GLU A 223 20.86 17.26 -7.57
N GLU A 224 20.35 16.04 -7.33
CA GLU A 224 19.11 15.84 -6.60
C GLU A 224 19.24 16.24 -5.14
N TYR A 225 20.41 16.04 -4.52
CA TYR A 225 20.68 16.49 -3.16
C TYR A 225 20.55 18.02 -3.02
N GLU A 226 21.15 18.79 -3.93
CA GLU A 226 21.05 20.26 -3.89
C GLU A 226 19.60 20.73 -4.06
N LYS A 227 18.84 20.10 -4.94
CA LYS A 227 17.40 20.40 -5.11
C LYS A 227 16.60 20.07 -3.84
N ALA A 228 16.81 18.89 -3.28
CA ALA A 228 16.11 18.44 -2.07
C ALA A 228 16.42 19.33 -0.87
N LEU A 229 17.71 19.64 -0.64
CA LEU A 229 18.14 20.52 0.44
C LEU A 229 17.55 21.93 0.31
N LYS A 230 17.60 22.50 -0.90
CA LYS A 230 17.01 23.80 -1.17
C LYS A 230 15.50 23.81 -0.90
N TRP A 231 14.80 22.82 -1.42
CA TRP A 231 13.34 22.67 -1.22
C TRP A 231 12.99 22.54 0.27
N MET A 232 13.71 21.74 1.03
CA MET A 232 13.51 21.60 2.47
C MET A 232 13.69 22.93 3.20
N LYS A 233 14.79 23.66 2.92
CA LYS A 233 15.07 24.95 3.54
C LYS A 233 14.05 26.04 3.20
N GLU A 234 13.48 26.00 2.00
CA GLU A 234 12.49 26.98 1.54
C GLU A 234 11.05 26.69 2.03
N ASN A 235 10.73 25.41 2.25
CA ASN A 235 9.33 25.00 2.48
C ASN A 235 9.06 24.48 3.89
N PHE A 236 10.08 23.96 4.60
CA PHE A 236 9.85 23.41 5.93
C PHE A 236 9.88 24.50 6.99
N THR A 237 8.81 24.60 7.75
CA THR A 237 8.77 25.50 8.91
C THR A 237 9.47 24.86 10.08
N ILE A 238 10.46 25.56 10.63
CA ILE A 238 11.15 25.15 11.86
C ILE A 238 10.31 25.61 13.06
N GLY A 239 9.96 24.67 13.89
CA GLY A 239 9.22 24.90 15.13
C GLY A 239 10.12 25.19 16.32
N LYS A 240 9.49 25.15 17.50
CA LYS A 240 10.18 25.39 18.76
C LYS A 240 10.99 24.16 19.19
N ASP A 241 12.23 24.35 19.60
CA ASP A 241 12.96 23.37 20.41
C ASP A 241 12.37 23.37 21.84
N TYR A 242 11.82 22.24 22.28
CA TYR A 242 11.24 22.11 23.60
C TYR A 242 12.27 21.81 24.70
N ASN A 243 13.51 21.51 24.33
CA ASN A 243 14.60 21.20 25.24
C ASN A 243 15.90 21.97 24.91
N PRO A 244 15.86 23.30 24.67
CA PRO A 244 17.02 24.05 24.19
C PRO A 244 18.19 24.01 25.18
N GLU A 245 17.92 23.94 26.48
CA GLU A 245 18.97 23.89 27.52
C GLU A 245 19.68 22.53 27.57
N LYS A 246 19.07 21.49 27.03
CA LYS A 246 19.61 20.13 26.98
C LYS A 246 20.19 19.78 25.60
N ASN A 247 19.98 20.64 24.64
CA ASN A 247 20.58 20.48 23.32
C ASN A 247 22.07 20.79 23.40
N GLN A 248 22.88 19.73 23.40
CA GLN A 248 24.34 19.85 23.54
C GLN A 248 25.05 20.39 22.28
N HIS A 249 24.33 20.40 21.13
CA HIS A 249 24.91 20.75 19.84
C HIS A 249 23.94 21.59 18.99
N PRO A 250 23.51 22.78 19.46
CA PRO A 250 22.57 23.61 18.70
C PRO A 250 23.18 24.08 17.35
N GLU A 251 24.51 24.18 17.27
CA GLU A 251 25.22 24.51 16.05
C GLU A 251 25.10 23.45 14.93
N ARG A 252 24.72 22.23 15.27
CA ARG A 252 24.56 21.15 14.29
C ARG A 252 23.22 21.16 13.56
N HIS A 253 22.29 22.01 13.93
CA HIS A 253 20.97 22.05 13.29
C HIS A 253 21.05 22.32 11.78
N GLU A 254 21.98 23.17 11.35
CA GLU A 254 22.23 23.44 9.93
C GLU A 254 22.79 22.20 9.23
N ASP A 255 23.82 21.58 9.83
CA ASP A 255 24.42 20.36 9.30
C ASP A 255 23.43 19.19 9.29
N TRP A 256 22.45 19.18 10.18
CA TRP A 256 21.43 18.14 10.22
C TRP A 256 20.48 18.21 9.02
N TRP A 257 20.10 19.40 8.56
CA TRP A 257 19.31 19.53 7.32
C TRP A 257 20.05 18.93 6.13
N GLU A 258 21.36 19.18 6.01
CA GLU A 258 22.18 18.57 4.99
C GLU A 258 22.23 17.05 5.11
N THR A 259 22.41 16.57 6.33
CA THR A 259 22.43 15.12 6.58
C THR A 259 21.06 14.49 6.32
N CYS A 260 19.97 15.11 6.76
CA CYS A 260 18.63 14.62 6.50
C CYS A 260 18.32 14.54 5.00
N ALA A 261 18.70 15.54 4.21
CA ALA A 261 18.54 15.52 2.77
C ALA A 261 19.33 14.36 2.12
N LYS A 262 20.56 14.11 2.55
CA LYS A 262 21.33 12.94 2.12
C LYS A 262 20.65 11.62 2.50
N MET A 263 20.12 11.53 3.73
CA MET A 263 19.41 10.33 4.20
C MET A 263 18.17 10.05 3.35
N VAL A 264 17.41 11.07 2.93
CA VAL A 264 16.23 10.90 2.04
C VAL A 264 16.65 10.23 0.74
N LEU A 265 17.70 10.74 0.07
CA LEU A 265 18.16 10.17 -1.20
C LEU A 265 18.73 8.76 -1.01
N ILE A 266 19.55 8.56 0.02
CA ILE A 266 20.15 7.26 0.32
C ILE A 266 19.06 6.23 0.65
N GLY A 267 18.07 6.58 1.47
CA GLY A 267 16.95 5.70 1.79
C GLY A 267 16.15 5.32 0.55
N HIS A 268 15.83 6.28 -0.31
CA HIS A 268 15.19 6.02 -1.60
C HIS A 268 16.02 5.07 -2.48
N ASP A 269 17.33 5.37 -2.65
CA ASP A 269 18.21 4.60 -3.51
C ASP A 269 18.45 3.18 -2.99
N LEU A 270 18.51 2.99 -1.66
CA LEU A 270 18.56 1.67 -1.05
C LEU A 270 17.28 0.85 -1.34
N MET A 271 16.12 1.48 -1.31
CA MET A 271 14.85 0.79 -1.62
C MET A 271 14.71 0.48 -3.11
N LYS A 272 14.91 1.46 -3.97
CA LYS A 272 14.53 1.40 -5.40
C LYS A 272 15.69 1.28 -6.36
N GLY A 273 16.90 1.63 -5.93
CA GLY A 273 18.06 1.78 -6.80
C GLY A 273 18.10 3.15 -7.49
N ASN A 274 19.28 3.45 -8.03
CA ASN A 274 19.52 4.69 -8.79
C ASN A 274 20.59 4.45 -9.87
N PRO A 275 20.19 4.31 -11.14
CA PRO A 275 21.13 4.04 -12.25
C PRO A 275 22.25 5.07 -12.40
N LYS A 276 22.02 6.33 -12.00
CA LYS A 276 23.04 7.39 -12.05
C LYS A 276 24.27 7.09 -11.17
N LEU A 277 24.10 6.27 -10.12
CA LEU A 277 25.21 5.84 -9.27
C LEU A 277 26.19 4.96 -10.04
N ALA A 278 25.71 4.10 -10.93
CA ALA A 278 26.57 3.27 -11.78
C ALA A 278 27.44 4.12 -12.71
N GLU A 279 26.90 5.22 -13.25
CA GLU A 279 27.64 6.16 -14.10
C GLU A 279 28.80 6.86 -13.33
N LYS A 280 28.66 6.97 -11.99
CA LYS A 280 29.67 7.52 -11.08
C LYS A 280 30.65 6.47 -10.55
N GLY A 281 30.54 5.21 -10.99
CA GLY A 281 31.42 4.11 -10.58
C GLY A 281 30.87 3.24 -9.45
N TRP A 282 29.63 3.50 -8.97
CA TRP A 282 28.98 2.79 -7.89
C TRP A 282 27.94 1.80 -8.46
N ALA A 283 28.40 0.84 -9.25
CA ALA A 283 27.50 -0.09 -9.97
C ALA A 283 26.73 -1.04 -9.04
N GLU A 284 27.32 -1.46 -7.93
CA GLU A 284 26.68 -2.30 -6.94
C GLU A 284 25.58 -1.53 -6.18
N GLU A 285 25.90 -0.32 -5.76
CA GLU A 285 25.00 0.56 -5.00
C GLU A 285 23.83 1.08 -5.85
N ALA A 286 23.96 1.07 -7.15
CA ALA A 286 22.92 1.49 -8.08
C ALA A 286 21.71 0.55 -8.11
N GLY A 287 21.87 -0.72 -7.69
CA GLY A 287 20.85 -1.76 -7.86
C GLY A 287 19.64 -1.63 -6.94
N GLY A 288 19.81 -1.14 -5.73
CA GLY A 288 18.77 -1.15 -4.69
C GLY A 288 18.34 -2.55 -4.26
N HIS A 289 17.33 -2.62 -3.40
CA HIS A 289 16.84 -3.90 -2.82
C HIS A 289 15.46 -4.33 -3.36
N GLY A 290 14.86 -3.60 -4.31
CA GLY A 290 13.49 -3.87 -4.79
C GLY A 290 12.47 -3.82 -3.66
N ALA A 291 12.60 -2.86 -2.75
CA ALA A 291 11.75 -2.74 -1.59
C ALA A 291 10.55 -1.81 -1.85
N ILE A 292 9.34 -2.30 -1.56
CA ILE A 292 8.11 -1.50 -1.58
C ILE A 292 7.73 -0.97 -0.20
N ALA A 293 8.35 -1.53 0.84
CA ALA A 293 8.26 -1.04 2.21
C ALA A 293 9.60 -1.20 2.91
N ALA A 294 9.83 -0.38 3.91
CA ALA A 294 11.05 -0.39 4.71
C ALA A 294 10.77 0.05 6.14
N GLY A 295 11.76 -0.09 7.00
CA GLY A 295 11.79 0.52 8.31
C GLY A 295 13.17 1.02 8.63
N PHE A 296 13.27 2.11 9.37
CA PHE A 296 14.54 2.71 9.76
C PHE A 296 14.69 2.70 11.28
N GLN A 297 15.77 2.13 11.78
CA GLN A 297 16.00 1.97 13.22
C GLN A 297 15.89 3.28 14.01
N GLY A 298 16.47 4.36 13.52
CA GLY A 298 16.28 5.73 13.96
C GLY A 298 16.79 6.10 15.34
N GLN A 299 16.43 5.35 16.38
CA GLN A 299 16.77 5.69 17.75
C GLN A 299 17.93 4.90 18.31
N ARG A 300 18.57 5.43 19.37
CA ARG A 300 19.74 4.88 20.05
C ARG A 300 20.87 4.59 19.05
N GLN A 301 22.02 4.25 19.44
CA GLN A 301 23.28 4.13 18.68
C GLN A 301 23.40 5.06 17.46
N TRP A 302 22.41 5.08 16.58
CA TRP A 302 22.37 5.99 15.44
C TRP A 302 22.27 7.45 15.89
N THR A 303 21.25 7.78 16.69
CA THR A 303 21.00 9.15 17.16
C THR A 303 21.98 9.64 18.21
N ASP A 304 22.91 8.80 18.66
CA ASP A 304 24.05 9.25 19.46
C ASP A 304 25.04 10.11 18.63
N GLY A 305 25.02 10.00 17.31
CA GLY A 305 25.93 10.74 16.43
C GLY A 305 25.32 11.34 15.15
N MET A 306 24.08 11.02 14.84
CA MET A 306 23.40 11.41 13.60
C MET A 306 21.95 11.86 13.90
N PRO A 307 21.35 12.68 13.02
CA PRO A 307 19.93 13.00 13.16
C PRO A 307 19.07 11.74 13.02
N ASN A 308 17.87 11.73 13.65
CA ASN A 308 16.94 10.64 13.52
C ASN A 308 16.37 10.51 12.08
N GLY A 309 15.54 9.48 11.86
CA GLY A 309 14.96 9.21 10.54
C GLY A 309 13.75 10.08 10.18
N ASP A 310 13.23 10.89 11.08
CA ASP A 310 11.91 11.54 10.93
C ASP A 310 11.73 12.34 9.64
N VAL A 311 12.73 13.12 9.23
CA VAL A 311 12.67 13.89 7.97
C VAL A 311 12.68 12.95 6.76
N MET A 312 13.54 11.95 6.76
CA MET A 312 13.62 10.95 5.69
C MET A 312 12.30 10.18 5.57
N GLU A 313 11.80 9.66 6.67
CA GLU A 313 10.55 8.90 6.72
C GLU A 313 9.37 9.78 6.28
N THR A 314 9.28 11.04 6.75
CA THR A 314 8.23 11.96 6.34
C THR A 314 8.22 12.18 4.83
N VAL A 315 9.37 12.46 4.24
CA VAL A 315 9.46 12.71 2.79
C VAL A 315 9.18 11.46 1.98
N LEU A 316 9.76 10.31 2.38
CA LEU A 316 9.55 9.04 1.66
C LEU A 316 8.12 8.50 1.77
N ASN A 317 7.41 8.81 2.84
CA ASN A 317 5.99 8.45 3.02
C ASN A 317 5.02 9.43 2.35
N THR A 318 5.51 10.50 1.70
CA THR A 318 4.68 11.54 1.10
C THR A 318 4.54 11.33 -0.41
N ASN A 319 3.39 11.66 -0.97
CA ASN A 319 3.08 11.56 -2.41
C ASN A 319 3.82 12.56 -3.28
N PHE A 320 4.45 13.56 -2.69
CA PHE A 320 5.18 14.60 -3.39
C PHE A 320 6.51 14.91 -2.72
N ASP A 321 7.45 15.41 -3.48
CA ASP A 321 8.79 15.79 -3.05
C ASP A 321 9.23 17.14 -3.66
N TRP A 322 10.53 17.38 -3.68
CA TRP A 322 11.12 18.57 -4.29
C TRP A 322 10.93 18.72 -5.80
N ASN A 323 10.46 17.70 -6.50
CA ASN A 323 10.10 17.73 -7.91
C ASN A 323 8.58 17.88 -8.12
N GLY A 324 7.80 18.05 -7.08
CA GLY A 324 6.33 18.14 -7.09
C GLY A 324 5.66 16.80 -6.83
N ALA A 325 4.43 16.63 -7.37
CA ALA A 325 3.74 15.34 -7.25
C ALA A 325 4.50 14.27 -8.03
N ARG A 326 4.70 13.13 -7.43
CA ARG A 326 5.45 12.03 -8.02
C ARG A 326 4.83 10.69 -7.69
N GLN A 327 5.28 9.67 -8.39
CA GLN A 327 4.92 8.29 -8.09
C GLN A 327 5.30 7.94 -6.64
N PRO A 328 4.43 7.25 -5.90
CA PRO A 328 4.69 6.87 -4.52
C PRO A 328 5.99 6.11 -4.38
N VAL A 329 6.74 6.46 -3.40
CA VAL A 329 8.01 5.82 -3.13
C VAL A 329 7.84 4.58 -2.29
N GLY A 330 8.05 4.43 -1.23
CA GLY A 330 7.86 3.27 -0.38
C GLY A 330 7.22 3.69 0.93
N VAL A 331 6.74 2.72 1.62
CA VAL A 331 6.30 2.86 3.01
C VAL A 331 7.54 2.72 3.89
N VAL A 332 7.81 3.69 4.76
CA VAL A 332 8.91 3.62 5.72
C VAL A 332 8.37 3.72 7.14
N ALA A 333 8.55 2.65 7.91
CA ALA A 333 8.13 2.59 9.30
C ALA A 333 9.17 3.22 10.24
N THR A 334 8.70 4.05 11.17
CA THR A 334 9.52 4.61 12.23
C THR A 334 10.06 3.48 13.13
N GLU A 335 11.27 3.65 13.64
CA GLU A 335 11.92 2.73 14.59
C GLU A 335 12.13 1.30 14.07
N ASN A 336 11.94 1.10 12.74
CA ASN A 336 11.89 -0.20 12.09
C ASN A 336 10.87 -1.16 12.73
N ASP A 337 9.73 -0.62 13.14
CA ASP A 337 8.59 -1.41 13.63
C ASP A 337 7.91 -2.12 12.45
N SER A 338 8.48 -3.23 12.02
CA SER A 338 8.09 -3.93 10.80
C SER A 338 6.64 -4.43 10.80
N LEU A 339 6.04 -4.66 11.98
CA LEU A 339 4.62 -5.00 12.10
C LEU A 339 3.72 -3.84 11.69
N ASN A 340 4.07 -2.62 12.14
CA ASN A 340 3.38 -1.41 11.70
C ASN A 340 3.67 -1.11 10.21
N GLY A 341 4.93 -1.28 9.78
CA GLY A 341 5.33 -1.14 8.38
C GLY A 341 4.55 -2.06 7.43
N ALA A 342 4.33 -3.33 7.81
CA ALA A 342 3.49 -4.24 7.05
C ALA A 342 2.02 -3.77 7.00
N SER A 343 1.49 -3.24 8.11
CA SER A 343 0.14 -2.68 8.17
C SER A 343 0.00 -1.43 7.28
N MET A 344 1.00 -0.54 7.29
CA MET A 344 1.07 0.62 6.39
C MET A 344 1.12 0.17 4.92
N LEU A 345 1.92 -0.85 4.59
CA LEU A 345 1.97 -1.41 3.24
C LEU A 345 0.60 -1.93 2.77
N PHE A 346 -0.12 -2.67 3.63
CA PHE A 346 -1.46 -3.13 3.28
C PHE A 346 -2.42 -1.96 3.04
N GLY A 347 -2.42 -0.98 3.94
CA GLY A 347 -3.22 0.24 3.76
C GLY A 347 -2.92 0.95 2.45
N TYR A 348 -1.63 1.11 2.13
CA TYR A 348 -1.18 1.72 0.90
C TYR A 348 -1.65 0.96 -0.36
N LEU A 349 -1.42 -0.35 -0.42
CA LEU A 349 -1.80 -1.17 -1.58
C LEU A 349 -3.32 -1.29 -1.78
N LEU A 350 -4.11 -1.17 -0.70
CA LEU A 350 -5.57 -1.20 -0.78
C LEU A 350 -6.20 0.14 -1.19
N THR A 351 -5.51 1.25 -0.93
CA THR A 351 -6.08 2.60 -1.10
C THR A 351 -5.32 3.47 -2.09
N ASN A 352 -4.10 3.09 -2.47
CA ASN A 352 -3.14 3.90 -3.24
C ASN A 352 -2.85 5.27 -2.58
N THR A 353 -3.04 5.38 -1.26
CA THR A 353 -2.83 6.63 -0.52
C THR A 353 -1.73 6.48 0.52
N PRO A 354 -0.96 7.54 0.82
CA PRO A 354 0.03 7.53 1.89
C PRO A 354 -0.57 7.10 3.21
N GLN A 355 0.22 6.41 3.99
CA GLN A 355 -0.17 5.90 5.30
C GLN A 355 0.61 6.62 6.40
N ILE A 356 0.00 6.73 7.57
CA ILE A 356 0.62 7.33 8.75
C ILE A 356 1.06 6.21 9.69
N PHE A 357 2.33 6.22 10.07
CA PHE A 357 2.81 5.41 11.17
C PHE A 357 2.18 5.90 12.48
N SER A 358 1.59 5.04 13.28
CA SER A 358 0.94 5.44 14.53
C SER A 358 1.07 4.39 15.61
N ASP A 359 1.38 4.86 16.83
CA ASP A 359 1.32 4.08 18.04
C ASP A 359 -0.05 4.24 18.72
N VAL A 360 -0.54 3.17 19.33
CA VAL A 360 -1.67 3.26 20.27
C VAL A 360 -1.17 3.83 21.59
N ARG A 361 -1.45 5.11 21.85
CA ARG A 361 -0.96 5.78 23.07
C ARG A 361 -1.84 5.50 24.28
N THR A 362 -3.13 5.64 24.13
CA THR A 362 -4.07 5.41 25.24
C THR A 362 -5.51 5.33 24.73
N TYR A 363 -6.39 4.91 25.65
CA TYR A 363 -7.84 5.09 25.50
C TYR A 363 -8.27 6.29 26.34
N TRP A 364 -8.95 7.24 25.73
CA TRP A 364 -9.58 8.36 26.41
C TRP A 364 -11.04 8.04 26.70
N SER A 365 -11.36 7.84 28.00
CA SER A 365 -12.74 7.74 28.43
C SER A 365 -13.44 9.10 28.41
N PRO A 366 -14.79 9.15 28.29
CA PRO A 366 -15.52 10.41 28.33
C PRO A 366 -15.24 11.23 29.62
N GLU A 367 -15.14 10.55 30.75
CA GLU A 367 -14.85 11.19 32.04
C GLU A 367 -13.44 11.81 32.06
N SER A 368 -12.47 11.13 31.48
CA SER A 368 -11.10 11.63 31.39
C SER A 368 -11.02 12.86 30.51
N VAL A 369 -11.68 12.85 29.34
CA VAL A 369 -11.74 14.01 28.46
C VAL A 369 -12.42 15.19 29.16
N LYS A 370 -13.58 14.98 29.76
CA LYS A 370 -14.29 16.03 30.48
C LYS A 370 -13.45 16.62 31.60
N ARG A 371 -12.77 15.78 32.38
CA ARG A 371 -11.90 16.21 33.50
C ARG A 371 -10.72 17.06 33.01
N VAL A 372 -10.09 16.69 31.88
CA VAL A 372 -8.87 17.34 31.40
C VAL A 372 -9.18 18.59 30.57
N THR A 373 -10.21 18.55 29.77
CA THR A 373 -10.51 19.58 28.73
C THR A 373 -11.78 20.37 29.01
N GLY A 374 -12.68 19.86 29.87
CA GLY A 374 -14.04 20.38 30.05
C GLY A 374 -15.02 20.00 28.94
N TYR A 375 -14.57 19.34 27.89
CA TYR A 375 -15.39 18.96 26.73
C TYR A 375 -16.15 17.65 26.97
N GLU A 376 -17.41 17.60 26.57
CA GLU A 376 -18.23 16.38 26.56
C GLU A 376 -18.18 15.74 25.19
N LEU A 377 -17.80 14.46 25.15
CA LEU A 377 -17.71 13.72 23.88
C LEU A 377 -19.09 13.46 23.28
N GLU A 378 -19.20 13.60 21.94
CA GLU A 378 -20.44 13.45 21.18
C GLU A 378 -20.22 12.52 19.96
N GLY A 379 -21.33 12.17 19.30
CA GLY A 379 -21.31 11.40 18.05
C GLY A 379 -20.63 10.04 18.19
N HIS A 380 -19.69 9.76 17.29
CA HIS A 380 -18.93 8.50 17.29
C HIS A 380 -17.99 8.35 18.46
N ALA A 381 -17.55 9.44 19.07
CA ALA A 381 -16.63 9.45 20.20
C ALA A 381 -17.33 9.43 21.56
N LYS A 382 -18.67 9.40 21.61
CA LYS A 382 -19.45 9.50 22.85
C LYS A 382 -19.05 8.50 23.96
N ASP A 383 -18.58 7.34 23.56
CA ASP A 383 -18.15 6.26 24.46
C ASP A 383 -16.62 6.22 24.67
N GLY A 384 -15.91 7.27 24.23
CA GLY A 384 -14.44 7.36 24.27
C GLY A 384 -13.79 7.08 22.91
N PHE A 385 -12.46 7.17 22.88
CA PHE A 385 -11.68 6.91 21.65
C PHE A 385 -10.26 6.42 21.96
N LEU A 386 -9.67 5.74 20.97
CA LEU A 386 -8.25 5.41 20.98
C LEU A 386 -7.45 6.62 20.47
N ASP A 387 -6.45 7.03 21.24
CA ASP A 387 -5.49 8.06 20.85
C ASP A 387 -4.35 7.38 20.06
N LEU A 388 -4.30 7.64 18.75
CA LEU A 388 -3.26 7.18 17.86
C LEU A 388 -2.33 8.34 17.54
N ARG A 389 -1.06 8.19 17.83
CA ARG A 389 -0.04 9.21 17.56
C ARG A 389 1.20 8.60 16.95
N ASN A 390 1.77 9.30 16.02
CA ASN A 390 3.13 9.04 15.61
C ASN A 390 4.10 9.50 16.72
N SER A 391 5.16 8.74 16.94
CA SER A 391 6.22 9.12 17.90
C SER A 391 7.34 9.91 17.27
N GLY A 392 7.30 10.18 15.98
CA GLY A 392 8.35 10.91 15.27
C GLY A 392 7.91 11.41 13.93
N SER A 393 7.96 10.55 12.91
CA SER A 393 7.66 10.91 11.54
C SER A 393 6.18 10.72 11.17
N THR A 394 5.77 11.35 10.09
CA THR A 394 4.44 11.20 9.48
C THR A 394 4.57 11.38 7.98
N THR A 395 3.46 11.49 7.25
CA THR A 395 3.44 11.97 5.86
C THR A 395 2.93 13.41 5.82
N LEU A 396 3.44 14.24 4.92
CA LEU A 396 2.93 15.61 4.72
C LEU A 396 1.44 15.59 4.29
N ASP A 397 1.01 14.58 3.55
CA ASP A 397 -0.40 14.35 3.19
C ASP A 397 -1.30 14.21 4.41
N GLY A 398 -0.77 13.71 5.53
CA GLY A 398 -1.46 13.55 6.79
C GLY A 398 -1.88 14.87 7.46
N ALA A 399 -1.43 16.02 6.95
CA ALA A 399 -1.89 17.34 7.39
C ALA A 399 -3.40 17.54 7.22
N GLY A 400 -4.08 16.70 6.44
CA GLY A 400 -5.53 16.73 6.24
C GLY A 400 -6.04 17.98 5.55
N LYS A 401 -5.22 18.65 4.73
CA LYS A 401 -5.56 19.88 4.02
C LYS A 401 -6.13 19.63 2.63
N ALA A 402 -5.76 18.52 1.98
CA ALA A 402 -6.40 18.12 0.74
C ALA A 402 -7.88 17.76 0.98
N THR A 403 -8.74 18.12 0.03
CA THR A 403 -10.18 17.86 0.15
C THR A 403 -10.76 17.18 -1.09
N ARG A 404 -11.80 16.40 -0.89
CA ARG A 404 -12.71 15.90 -1.93
C ARG A 404 -14.14 16.15 -1.47
N ASP A 405 -14.94 16.85 -2.29
CA ASP A 405 -16.31 17.25 -1.94
C ASP A 405 -16.40 18.04 -0.62
N GLY A 406 -15.40 18.89 -0.34
CA GLY A 406 -15.31 19.70 0.87
C GLY A 406 -14.96 18.94 2.15
N LYS A 407 -14.62 17.65 2.07
CA LYS A 407 -14.18 16.83 3.20
C LYS A 407 -12.68 16.57 3.12
N PRO A 408 -11.96 16.63 4.26
CA PRO A 408 -10.55 16.24 4.30
C PRO A 408 -10.34 14.82 3.78
N VAL A 409 -9.30 14.63 2.96
CA VAL A 409 -8.95 13.33 2.36
C VAL A 409 -7.43 13.25 2.16
N ILE A 410 -6.89 12.03 2.26
CA ILE A 410 -5.56 11.73 1.72
C ILE A 410 -5.79 11.23 0.29
N LYS A 411 -5.13 11.87 -0.69
CA LYS A 411 -5.29 11.58 -2.11
C LYS A 411 -4.19 10.63 -2.59
N PRO A 412 -4.45 9.79 -3.62
CA PRO A 412 -3.37 9.16 -4.37
C PRO A 412 -2.54 10.24 -5.10
N TRP A 413 -1.26 9.94 -5.39
CA TRP A 413 -0.32 10.94 -5.92
C TRP A 413 -0.81 11.63 -7.21
N TRP A 414 -1.52 10.92 -8.09
CA TRP A 414 -2.06 11.48 -9.35
C TRP A 414 -3.22 12.45 -9.18
N GLU A 415 -3.80 12.54 -7.98
CA GLU A 415 -4.85 13.50 -7.65
C GLU A 415 -4.33 14.69 -6.82
N VAL A 416 -3.06 14.67 -6.40
CA VAL A 416 -2.46 15.74 -5.57
C VAL A 416 -2.17 16.94 -6.44
N THR A 417 -2.73 18.11 -6.06
CA THR A 417 -2.52 19.38 -6.74
C THR A 417 -1.39 20.19 -6.10
N GLU A 418 -0.90 21.23 -6.80
CA GLU A 418 0.08 22.16 -6.22
C GLU A 418 -0.48 22.89 -5.00
N GLU A 419 -1.79 23.19 -4.99
CA GLU A 419 -2.46 23.77 -3.85
C GLU A 419 -2.50 22.83 -2.65
N ASP A 420 -2.75 21.54 -2.87
CA ASP A 420 -2.71 20.51 -1.83
C ASP A 420 -1.31 20.41 -1.22
N GLN A 421 -0.25 20.38 -2.05
CA GLN A 421 1.14 20.34 -1.61
C GLN A 421 1.50 21.57 -0.77
N LYS A 422 1.18 22.76 -1.26
CA LYS A 422 1.42 24.00 -0.56
C LYS A 422 0.69 24.05 0.79
N ALA A 423 -0.59 23.69 0.82
CA ALA A 423 -1.38 23.67 2.05
C ALA A 423 -0.85 22.65 3.07
N ALA A 424 -0.35 21.49 2.62
CA ALA A 424 0.28 20.49 3.48
C ALA A 424 1.58 21.02 4.11
N LEU A 425 2.45 21.63 3.31
CA LEU A 425 3.71 22.24 3.77
C LEU A 425 3.46 23.39 4.76
N GLU A 426 2.52 24.28 4.47
CA GLU A 426 2.15 25.39 5.36
C GLU A 426 1.55 24.90 6.69
N ALA A 427 0.88 23.76 6.70
CA ALA A 427 0.29 23.17 7.90
C ALA A 427 1.28 22.33 8.72
N THR A 428 2.47 22.06 8.20
CA THR A 428 3.45 21.17 8.82
C THR A 428 4.56 21.97 9.48
N THR A 429 5.00 21.53 10.65
CA THR A 429 6.13 22.13 11.38
C THR A 429 7.07 21.03 11.83
N PHE A 430 8.35 21.21 11.55
CA PHE A 430 9.42 20.33 12.02
C PHE A 430 10.03 20.93 13.27
N HIS A 431 9.98 20.18 14.37
CA HIS A 431 10.55 20.61 15.64
C HIS A 431 11.93 20.00 15.83
N PRO A 432 12.96 20.82 16.08
CA PRO A 432 14.23 20.29 16.56
C PRO A 432 13.97 19.63 17.89
N SER A 433 14.49 18.43 18.08
CA SER A 433 14.34 17.71 19.34
C SER A 433 15.71 17.37 19.93
N GLY A 434 16.15 18.21 20.86
CA GLY A 434 17.24 17.87 21.77
C GLY A 434 16.66 17.10 22.95
N TYR A 435 16.40 15.80 22.80
CA TYR A 435 15.92 14.98 23.91
C TYR A 435 17.04 14.76 24.94
N GLU A 436 16.63 14.74 26.22
CA GLU A 436 17.52 14.46 27.34
C GLU A 436 18.29 13.14 27.20
N TYR A 437 17.70 12.19 26.50
CA TYR A 437 18.24 10.83 26.32
C TYR A 437 18.92 10.61 24.97
N PHE A 438 18.83 11.58 24.06
CA PHE A 438 19.37 11.47 22.70
C PHE A 438 20.23 12.68 22.34
N PRO A 439 21.51 12.71 22.76
CA PRO A 439 22.38 13.86 22.55
C PRO A 439 22.57 14.26 21.08
N GLY A 440 22.39 13.32 20.14
CA GLY A 440 22.40 13.59 18.72
C GLY A 440 21.18 14.37 18.24
N GLY A 441 20.10 14.29 18.98
CA GLY A 441 18.84 14.96 18.66
C GLY A 441 18.26 14.55 17.33
N GLY A 442 17.22 15.21 16.91
CA GLY A 442 16.56 14.95 15.65
C GLY A 442 15.45 15.94 15.34
N TRP A 443 14.65 15.61 14.37
CA TRP A 443 13.49 16.37 13.98
C TRP A 443 12.23 15.53 14.20
N SER A 444 11.20 16.12 14.74
CA SER A 444 9.87 15.50 14.77
C SER A 444 8.87 16.36 14.01
N THR A 445 7.98 15.71 13.29
CA THR A 445 6.98 16.36 12.44
C THR A 445 5.69 16.56 13.23
N HIS A 446 5.20 17.79 13.28
CA HIS A 446 3.92 18.11 13.88
C HIS A 446 3.06 18.90 12.91
N PHE A 447 1.77 18.59 12.87
CA PHE A 447 0.81 19.40 12.16
C PHE A 447 0.35 20.57 13.03
N ARG A 448 0.28 21.75 12.42
CA ARG A 448 -0.27 22.92 13.10
C ARG A 448 -1.76 22.73 13.26
N THR A 449 -2.25 22.82 14.50
CA THR A 449 -3.66 23.03 14.76
C THR A 449 -3.96 24.49 14.47
N SER A 450 -4.74 24.76 13.43
CA SER A 450 -5.28 26.09 13.13
C SER A 450 -6.54 26.32 13.92
#